data_48c1039d120a92cb3a833512bdb4a344
#
_entry.id   48c1039d120a92cb3a833512bdb4a344
#
_cell.length_a   1.000
_cell.length_b   1.000
_cell.length_c   1.000
_cell.angle_alpha   90.00
_cell.angle_beta   90.00
_cell.angle_gamma   90.00
#
_symmetry.space_group_name_H-M   'P 1'
#
loop_
_entity.id
_entity.type
_entity.pdbx_description
1 polymer ?
#
loop_
_entity_poly.entity_id
_entity_poly.type
_entity_poly.pdbx_seq_one_letter_code
_entity_poly.pdbx_strand_id
1 'polypeptide(L)'
;AELITSADAAEQIVNIEDIIAAGEDNIAVVIQPIDDTVQSAIQQLVDAEIPYVAFDRIIDGVADSAVSNVKGDNEGIGAACAAYYTEQGMKPGDAVYVYEGDTSSVTTLRDEGFTKYLTGELEYDGKTIADDAKWSEDDLKSITYSGAMNWSRSDTKTAYESLLGDASNADIKWFYAEDDEL
;
A
#
# COMPACT_ATOMS: atom_id res chain seq x y z
N ALA A 1 28.92 -3.13 -5.50
CA ALA A 1 27.65 -2.62 -5.02
C ALA A 1 27.75 -2.41 -3.50
N GLU A 2 27.25 -1.32 -3.01
CA GLU A 2 27.14 -0.99 -1.59
C GLU A 2 25.66 -1.07 -1.16
N LEU A 3 25.39 -1.56 0.03
CA LEU A 3 24.05 -1.55 0.64
C LEU A 3 24.03 -0.47 1.72
N ILE A 4 23.13 0.49 1.56
CA ILE A 4 22.88 1.56 2.52
C ILE A 4 21.48 1.35 3.08
N THR A 5 21.35 1.31 4.39
CA THR A 5 20.07 1.19 5.08
C THR A 5 19.74 2.48 5.79
N SER A 6 18.46 2.82 5.86
CA SER A 6 17.96 4.02 6.54
C SER A 6 16.89 3.62 7.54
N ALA A 7 16.94 4.19 8.73
CA ALA A 7 15.95 3.93 9.77
C ALA A 7 14.63 4.67 9.53
N ASP A 8 14.70 5.81 8.84
CA ASP A 8 13.55 6.65 8.50
C ASP A 8 13.79 7.46 7.22
N ALA A 9 12.79 8.19 6.76
CA ALA A 9 12.84 8.99 5.55
C ALA A 9 13.87 10.12 5.63
N ALA A 10 14.09 10.71 6.80
CA ALA A 10 15.07 11.77 6.98
C ALA A 10 16.50 11.24 6.78
N GLU A 11 16.82 10.08 7.32
CA GLU A 11 18.11 9.41 7.10
C GLU A 11 18.25 8.98 5.64
N GLN A 12 17.17 8.50 5.00
CA GLN A 12 17.22 8.14 3.58
C GLN A 12 17.51 9.34 2.68
N ILE A 13 16.94 10.51 2.97
CA ILE A 13 17.25 11.77 2.27
C ILE A 13 18.74 12.10 2.39
N VAL A 14 19.29 12.07 3.61
CA VAL A 14 20.72 12.34 3.84
C VAL A 14 21.61 11.36 3.07
N ASN A 15 21.29 10.08 3.09
CA ASN A 15 22.03 9.06 2.36
C ASN A 15 22.02 9.29 0.84
N ILE A 16 20.89 9.74 0.28
CA ILE A 16 20.80 10.11 -1.15
C ILE A 16 21.68 11.34 -1.44
N GLU A 17 21.63 12.36 -0.59
CA GLU A 17 22.44 13.56 -0.72
C GLU A 17 23.94 13.25 -0.64
N ASP A 18 24.35 12.33 0.24
CA ASP A 18 25.74 11.88 0.37
C ASP A 18 26.20 11.12 -0.89
N ILE A 19 25.35 10.29 -1.49
CA ILE A 19 25.65 9.60 -2.76
C ILE A 19 25.91 10.63 -3.86
N ILE A 20 25.07 11.67 -3.96
CA ILE A 20 25.23 12.74 -4.94
C ILE A 20 26.53 13.55 -4.69
N ALA A 21 26.77 13.89 -3.40
CA ALA A 21 27.94 14.68 -3.00
C ALA A 21 29.27 13.93 -3.20
N ALA A 22 29.27 12.61 -3.14
CA ALA A 22 30.45 11.81 -3.41
C ALA A 22 30.98 11.98 -4.84
N GLY A 23 30.09 12.35 -5.79
CA GLY A 23 30.48 12.68 -7.16
C GLY A 23 31.18 11.57 -7.92
N GLU A 24 30.84 10.31 -7.60
CA GLU A 24 31.44 9.14 -8.24
C GLU A 24 30.91 8.97 -9.67
N ASP A 25 31.80 8.63 -10.60
CA ASP A 25 31.44 8.34 -11.98
C ASP A 25 30.81 6.93 -12.11
N ASN A 26 29.85 6.81 -13.03
CA ASN A 26 29.24 5.53 -13.41
C ASN A 26 28.52 4.79 -12.26
N ILE A 27 27.84 5.55 -11.41
CA ILE A 27 26.96 4.99 -10.38
C ILE A 27 25.51 4.88 -10.89
N ALA A 28 24.76 3.97 -10.27
CA ALA A 28 23.32 3.86 -10.38
C ALA A 28 22.75 3.47 -9.01
N VAL A 29 21.55 3.97 -8.72
CA VAL A 29 20.89 3.74 -7.43
C VAL A 29 19.74 2.76 -7.60
N VAL A 30 19.62 1.77 -6.73
CA VAL A 30 18.42 0.95 -6.56
C VAL A 30 17.83 1.34 -5.21
N ILE A 31 16.61 1.86 -5.23
CA ILE A 31 15.99 2.45 -4.03
C ILE A 31 14.63 1.82 -3.75
N GLN A 32 14.38 1.51 -2.47
CA GLN A 32 13.06 1.34 -1.90
C GLN A 32 12.72 2.62 -1.14
N PRO A 33 11.88 3.50 -1.67
CA PRO A 33 11.48 4.70 -0.93
C PRO A 33 10.77 4.33 0.38
N ILE A 34 11.12 4.99 1.47
CA ILE A 34 10.44 4.75 2.75
C ILE A 34 9.01 5.29 2.70
N ASP A 35 8.85 6.50 2.19
CA ASP A 35 7.56 7.15 1.96
C ASP A 35 7.69 8.30 0.93
N ASP A 36 6.61 9.01 0.65
CA ASP A 36 6.57 10.09 -0.36
C ASP A 36 7.42 11.32 0.01
N THR A 37 7.83 11.47 1.26
CA THR A 37 8.66 12.62 1.69
C THR A 37 10.07 12.60 1.10
N VAL A 38 10.55 11.42 0.63
CA VAL A 38 11.85 11.30 -0.04
C VAL A 38 11.83 11.72 -1.50
N GLN A 39 10.65 12.11 -2.04
CA GLN A 39 10.51 12.53 -3.45
C GLN A 39 11.52 13.59 -3.87
N SER A 40 11.72 14.61 -3.04
CA SER A 40 12.63 15.70 -3.34
C SER A 40 14.11 15.27 -3.45
N ALA A 41 14.51 14.28 -2.65
CA ALA A 41 15.86 13.73 -2.73
C ALA A 41 16.03 12.84 -3.98
N ILE A 42 15.02 12.06 -4.35
CA ILE A 42 15.04 11.29 -5.61
C ILE A 42 15.09 12.25 -6.81
N GLN A 43 14.38 13.39 -6.76
CA GLN A 43 14.49 14.41 -7.81
C GLN A 43 15.92 14.94 -7.94
N GLN A 44 16.68 15.07 -6.84
CA GLN A 44 18.08 15.46 -6.90
C GLN A 44 18.97 14.42 -7.61
N LEU A 45 18.66 13.10 -7.50
CA LEU A 45 19.34 12.08 -8.33
C LEU A 45 19.10 12.33 -9.82
N VAL A 46 17.84 12.64 -10.19
CA VAL A 46 17.47 12.96 -11.57
C VAL A 46 18.24 14.20 -12.06
N ASP A 47 18.26 15.26 -11.26
CA ASP A 47 18.95 16.52 -11.59
C ASP A 47 20.48 16.35 -11.71
N ALA A 48 21.03 15.39 -10.97
CA ALA A 48 22.45 14.99 -11.04
C ALA A 48 22.76 13.98 -12.15
N GLU A 49 21.75 13.61 -12.97
CA GLU A 49 21.86 12.61 -14.04
C GLU A 49 22.30 11.22 -13.53
N ILE A 50 22.01 10.89 -12.27
CA ILE A 50 22.27 9.57 -11.68
C ILE A 50 21.06 8.68 -11.95
N PRO A 51 21.21 7.60 -12.76
CA PRO A 51 20.11 6.70 -13.05
C PRO A 51 19.69 5.95 -11.80
N TYR A 52 18.36 5.74 -11.62
CA TYR A 52 17.84 4.96 -10.52
C TYR A 52 16.75 3.98 -10.94
N VAL A 53 16.59 2.93 -10.16
CA VAL A 53 15.49 1.99 -10.21
C VAL A 53 14.77 2.06 -8.87
N ALA A 54 13.46 2.29 -8.88
CA ALA A 54 12.64 2.20 -7.68
C ALA A 54 11.98 0.82 -7.58
N PHE A 55 11.86 0.28 -6.37
CA PHE A 55 11.16 -0.96 -6.15
C PHE A 55 10.27 -0.91 -4.90
N ASP A 56 9.27 -1.79 -4.86
CA ASP A 56 8.26 -1.93 -3.81
C ASP A 56 7.34 -0.71 -3.73
N ARG A 57 7.80 0.41 -3.23
CA ARG A 57 7.08 1.69 -3.20
C ARG A 57 7.50 2.57 -4.35
N ILE A 58 6.53 3.09 -5.07
CA ILE A 58 6.75 3.95 -6.23
C ILE A 58 6.14 5.32 -5.92
N ILE A 59 6.94 6.37 -6.04
CA ILE A 59 6.51 7.75 -5.84
C ILE A 59 6.15 8.34 -7.19
N ASP A 60 4.88 8.60 -7.43
CA ASP A 60 4.33 9.02 -8.73
C ASP A 60 5.03 10.26 -9.29
N GLY A 61 5.35 11.24 -8.42
CA GLY A 61 5.97 12.50 -8.85
C GLY A 61 7.36 12.37 -9.50
N VAL A 62 8.03 11.22 -9.35
CA VAL A 62 9.37 10.93 -9.91
C VAL A 62 9.43 9.60 -10.67
N ALA A 63 8.32 8.86 -10.73
CA ALA A 63 8.27 7.53 -11.33
C ALA A 63 8.69 7.49 -12.79
N ASP A 64 8.29 8.49 -13.58
CA ASP A 64 8.60 8.58 -15.03
C ASP A 64 10.09 8.82 -15.30
N SER A 65 10.85 9.29 -14.31
CA SER A 65 12.28 9.54 -14.41
C SER A 65 13.14 8.33 -14.07
N ALA A 66 12.54 7.29 -13.49
CA ALA A 66 13.23 6.05 -13.16
C ALA A 66 13.58 5.26 -14.44
N VAL A 67 14.73 4.58 -14.43
CA VAL A 67 15.08 3.59 -15.47
C VAL A 67 14.06 2.45 -15.49
N SER A 68 13.58 2.06 -14.31
CA SER A 68 12.50 1.07 -14.14
C SER A 68 11.86 1.21 -12.77
N ASN A 69 10.57 0.90 -12.70
CA ASN A 69 9.81 0.75 -11.46
C ASN A 69 9.39 -0.71 -11.33
N VAL A 70 9.70 -1.34 -10.19
CA VAL A 70 9.39 -2.74 -9.92
C VAL A 70 8.53 -2.83 -8.66
N LYS A 71 7.26 -3.18 -8.80
CA LYS A 71 6.32 -3.32 -7.67
C LYS A 71 5.48 -4.58 -7.78
N GLY A 72 4.93 -5.02 -6.67
CA GLY A 72 3.86 -6.02 -6.66
C GLY A 72 2.57 -5.47 -7.29
N ASP A 73 1.68 -6.35 -7.69
CA ASP A 73 0.33 -5.99 -8.10
C ASP A 73 -0.55 -5.73 -6.86
N ASN A 74 -0.35 -4.56 -6.24
CA ASN A 74 -1.04 -4.20 -5.00
C ASN A 74 -2.56 -4.05 -5.20
N GLU A 75 -3.02 -3.52 -6.34
CA GLU A 75 -4.45 -3.52 -6.65
C GLU A 75 -4.99 -4.95 -6.79
N GLY A 76 -4.26 -5.83 -7.46
CA GLY A 76 -4.61 -7.24 -7.57
C GLY A 76 -4.68 -7.95 -6.21
N ILE A 77 -3.83 -7.59 -5.23
CA ILE A 77 -3.91 -8.13 -3.86
C ILE A 77 -5.23 -7.74 -3.19
N GLY A 78 -5.60 -6.47 -3.24
CA GLY A 78 -6.89 -6.00 -2.70
C GLY A 78 -8.09 -6.65 -3.40
N ALA A 79 -8.05 -6.71 -4.74
CA ALA A 79 -9.09 -7.37 -5.53
C ALA A 79 -9.22 -8.86 -5.22
N ALA A 80 -8.11 -9.56 -5.01
CA ALA A 80 -8.11 -10.97 -4.61
C ALA A 80 -8.82 -11.20 -3.27
N CYS A 81 -8.55 -10.34 -2.29
CA CYS A 81 -9.20 -10.41 -0.98
C CYS A 81 -10.72 -10.17 -1.10
N ALA A 82 -11.13 -9.13 -1.85
CA ALA A 82 -12.53 -8.83 -2.08
C ALA A 82 -13.25 -9.97 -2.82
N ALA A 83 -12.62 -10.53 -3.84
CA ALA A 83 -13.14 -11.68 -4.58
C ALA A 83 -13.35 -12.89 -3.67
N TYR A 84 -12.34 -13.22 -2.86
CA TYR A 84 -12.43 -14.31 -1.89
C TYR A 84 -13.57 -14.09 -0.88
N TYR A 85 -13.69 -12.90 -0.30
CA TYR A 85 -14.76 -12.62 0.66
C TYR A 85 -16.15 -12.68 0.01
N THR A 86 -16.29 -12.18 -1.21
CA THR A 86 -17.54 -12.31 -1.99
C THR A 86 -17.90 -13.79 -2.20
N GLU A 87 -16.93 -14.64 -2.54
CA GLU A 87 -17.12 -16.09 -2.69
C GLU A 87 -17.49 -16.76 -1.35
N GLN A 88 -16.99 -16.25 -0.22
CA GLN A 88 -17.36 -16.71 1.12
C GLN A 88 -18.70 -16.16 1.61
N GLY A 89 -19.38 -15.35 0.84
CA GLY A 89 -20.73 -14.88 1.10
C GLY A 89 -20.85 -13.47 1.67
N MET A 90 -19.79 -12.67 1.61
CA MET A 90 -19.87 -11.22 1.89
C MET A 90 -20.84 -10.54 0.92
N LYS A 91 -21.65 -9.64 1.43
CA LYS A 91 -22.72 -8.97 0.68
C LYS A 91 -22.57 -7.45 0.74
N PRO A 92 -23.13 -6.73 -0.25
CA PRO A 92 -23.19 -5.27 -0.20
C PRO A 92 -23.70 -4.74 1.14
N GLY A 93 -22.94 -3.83 1.74
CA GLY A 93 -23.25 -3.22 3.03
C GLY A 93 -22.89 -4.04 4.28
N ASP A 94 -22.31 -5.23 4.14
CA ASP A 94 -21.76 -5.94 5.30
C ASP A 94 -20.64 -5.10 5.94
N ALA A 95 -20.55 -5.14 7.27
CA ALA A 95 -19.50 -4.44 8.00
C ALA A 95 -18.13 -5.11 7.79
N VAL A 96 -17.19 -4.35 7.25
CA VAL A 96 -15.81 -4.77 7.02
C VAL A 96 -14.87 -3.87 7.82
N TYR A 97 -13.84 -4.45 8.41
CA TYR A 97 -12.77 -3.70 9.05
C TYR A 97 -11.43 -4.00 8.36
N VAL A 98 -10.76 -2.95 7.89
CA VAL A 98 -9.47 -3.04 7.19
C VAL A 98 -8.35 -2.62 8.12
N TYR A 99 -7.35 -3.49 8.28
CA TYR A 99 -6.09 -3.15 8.93
C TYR A 99 -5.11 -2.70 7.86
N GLU A 100 -4.87 -1.39 7.82
CA GLU A 100 -3.99 -0.75 6.84
C GLU A 100 -2.53 -0.89 7.23
N GLY A 101 -1.65 -1.05 6.25
CA GLY A 101 -0.21 -1.16 6.46
C GLY A 101 0.40 0.15 6.94
N ASP A 102 0.67 1.05 6.02
CA ASP A 102 1.24 2.37 6.30
C ASP A 102 0.55 3.46 5.44
N THR A 103 1.15 4.63 5.30
CA THR A 103 0.60 5.72 4.48
C THR A 103 1.17 5.75 3.05
N SER A 104 1.81 4.67 2.60
CA SER A 104 2.41 4.59 1.28
C SER A 104 1.41 4.20 0.19
N SER A 105 1.87 4.28 -1.07
CA SER A 105 1.10 3.80 -2.23
C SER A 105 0.77 2.30 -2.17
N VAL A 106 1.48 1.50 -1.39
CA VAL A 106 1.18 0.08 -1.21
C VAL A 106 -0.19 -0.10 -0.57
N THR A 107 -0.44 0.55 0.57
CA THR A 107 -1.73 0.57 1.27
C THR A 107 -2.83 1.14 0.36
N THR A 108 -2.62 2.34 -0.19
CA THR A 108 -3.62 2.98 -1.05
C THR A 108 -4.07 2.07 -2.20
N LEU A 109 -3.14 1.43 -2.88
CA LEU A 109 -3.46 0.54 -4.00
C LEU A 109 -4.18 -0.74 -3.55
N ARG A 110 -3.88 -1.28 -2.37
CA ARG A 110 -4.59 -2.44 -1.81
C ARG A 110 -6.02 -2.09 -1.45
N ASP A 111 -6.26 -0.94 -0.82
CA ASP A 111 -7.59 -0.43 -0.51
C ASP A 111 -8.40 -0.15 -1.79
N GLU A 112 -7.77 0.50 -2.77
CA GLU A 112 -8.40 0.74 -4.06
C GLU A 112 -8.76 -0.56 -4.77
N GLY A 113 -7.85 -1.54 -4.80
CA GLY A 113 -8.11 -2.84 -5.41
C GLY A 113 -9.29 -3.55 -4.77
N PHE A 114 -9.38 -3.53 -3.44
CA PHE A 114 -10.49 -4.10 -2.69
C PHE A 114 -11.82 -3.43 -3.07
N THR A 115 -11.89 -2.12 -3.02
CA THR A 115 -13.12 -1.37 -3.32
C THR A 115 -13.50 -1.40 -4.80
N LYS A 116 -12.54 -1.25 -5.72
CA LYS A 116 -12.77 -1.33 -7.17
C LYS A 116 -13.31 -2.70 -7.61
N TYR A 117 -12.84 -3.79 -6.98
CA TYR A 117 -13.44 -5.10 -7.26
C TYR A 117 -14.90 -5.14 -6.80
N LEU A 118 -15.20 -4.66 -5.59
CA LEU A 118 -16.55 -4.66 -5.04
C LEU A 118 -17.53 -3.79 -5.87
N THR A 119 -17.07 -2.69 -6.45
CA THR A 119 -17.90 -1.85 -7.34
C THR A 119 -18.00 -2.41 -8.78
N GLY A 120 -17.16 -3.38 -9.12
CA GLY A 120 -17.10 -3.97 -10.46
C GLY A 120 -16.28 -3.16 -11.46
N GLU A 121 -15.41 -2.27 -10.97
CA GLU A 121 -14.48 -1.48 -11.78
C GLU A 121 -13.18 -2.23 -12.08
N LEU A 122 -12.86 -3.25 -11.28
CA LEU A 122 -11.67 -4.08 -11.44
C LEU A 122 -12.06 -5.56 -11.55
N GLU A 123 -11.34 -6.30 -12.37
CA GLU A 123 -11.44 -7.76 -12.43
C GLU A 123 -10.29 -8.43 -11.66
N TYR A 124 -10.53 -9.63 -11.18
CA TYR A 124 -9.51 -10.49 -10.61
C TYR A 124 -9.61 -11.89 -11.21
N ASP A 125 -8.48 -12.43 -11.69
CA ASP A 125 -8.40 -13.75 -12.34
C ASP A 125 -9.42 -13.91 -13.51
N GLY A 126 -9.58 -12.83 -14.31
CA GLY A 126 -10.51 -12.79 -15.44
C GLY A 126 -11.98 -12.78 -15.06
N LYS A 127 -12.32 -12.49 -13.79
CA LYS A 127 -13.68 -12.42 -13.28
C LYS A 127 -13.96 -11.06 -12.66
N THR A 128 -15.14 -10.53 -12.92
CA THR A 128 -15.71 -9.39 -12.21
C THR A 128 -16.76 -9.86 -11.22
N ILE A 129 -17.05 -9.04 -10.21
CA ILE A 129 -18.18 -9.27 -9.31
C ILE A 129 -19.50 -9.33 -10.10
N ALA A 130 -20.42 -10.19 -9.67
CA ALA A 130 -21.74 -10.29 -10.32
C ALA A 130 -22.53 -8.98 -10.14
N ASP A 131 -23.33 -8.60 -11.15
CA ASP A 131 -24.04 -7.31 -11.15
C ASP A 131 -24.98 -7.12 -9.95
N ASP A 132 -25.58 -8.18 -9.45
CA ASP A 132 -26.45 -8.19 -8.27
C ASP A 132 -25.70 -8.21 -6.93
N ALA A 133 -24.38 -8.37 -6.96
CA ALA A 133 -23.50 -8.36 -5.80
C ALA A 133 -22.61 -7.11 -5.73
N LYS A 134 -22.73 -6.19 -6.70
CA LYS A 134 -21.93 -4.95 -6.70
C LYS A 134 -22.31 -4.05 -5.55
N TRP A 135 -21.29 -3.45 -4.96
CA TRP A 135 -21.44 -2.47 -3.90
C TRP A 135 -21.67 -1.07 -4.47
N SER A 136 -22.65 -0.36 -3.91
CA SER A 136 -22.86 1.06 -4.16
C SER A 136 -21.92 1.92 -3.30
N GLU A 137 -21.84 3.22 -3.60
CA GLU A 137 -21.12 4.18 -2.75
C GLU A 137 -21.65 4.20 -1.30
N ASP A 138 -22.94 3.93 -1.10
CA ASP A 138 -23.51 3.82 0.25
C ASP A 138 -23.09 2.53 0.95
N ASP A 139 -22.98 1.43 0.24
CA ASP A 139 -22.50 0.16 0.79
C ASP A 139 -21.02 0.27 1.21
N LEU A 140 -20.19 0.98 0.43
CA LEU A 140 -18.77 1.19 0.78
C LEU A 140 -18.58 1.93 2.11
N LYS A 141 -19.56 2.68 2.60
CA LYS A 141 -19.49 3.34 3.92
C LYS A 141 -19.52 2.37 5.10
N SER A 142 -19.85 1.10 4.88
CA SER A 142 -19.75 0.04 5.89
C SER A 142 -18.32 -0.48 6.08
N ILE A 143 -17.37 -0.06 5.23
CA ILE A 143 -15.95 -0.36 5.38
C ILE A 143 -15.33 0.66 6.34
N THR A 144 -14.69 0.16 7.38
CA THR A 144 -13.97 0.97 8.37
C THR A 144 -12.49 0.67 8.27
N TYR A 145 -11.67 1.71 8.22
CA TYR A 145 -10.22 1.61 8.12
C TYR A 145 -9.57 1.92 9.47
N SER A 146 -8.55 1.15 9.82
CA SER A 146 -7.84 1.28 11.09
C SER A 146 -6.98 2.54 11.19
N GLY A 147 -6.56 3.08 10.03
CA GLY A 147 -5.37 3.91 9.92
C GLY A 147 -4.08 3.08 9.98
N ALA A 148 -2.96 3.71 9.73
CA ALA A 148 -1.67 3.04 9.58
C ALA A 148 -1.26 2.21 10.81
N MET A 149 -1.08 0.91 10.60
CA MET A 149 -0.54 -0.04 11.60
C MET A 149 0.97 -0.23 11.47
N ASN A 150 1.61 0.45 10.51
CA ASN A 150 3.06 0.45 10.26
C ASN A 150 3.63 -0.97 10.03
N TRP A 151 2.84 -1.85 9.40
CA TRP A 151 3.18 -3.26 9.19
C TRP A 151 3.58 -3.95 10.50
N SER A 152 2.97 -3.53 11.63
CA SER A 152 3.33 -3.92 12.99
C SER A 152 2.30 -4.88 13.57
N ARG A 153 2.70 -6.14 13.75
CA ARG A 153 1.89 -7.17 14.40
C ARG A 153 1.44 -6.78 15.82
N SER A 154 2.29 -6.05 16.56
CA SER A 154 1.96 -5.61 17.92
C SER A 154 0.90 -4.51 17.93
N ASP A 155 0.98 -3.57 16.98
CA ASP A 155 0.04 -2.45 16.90
C ASP A 155 -1.32 -2.94 16.42
N THR A 156 -1.34 -3.80 15.40
CA THR A 156 -2.56 -4.44 14.90
C THR A 156 -3.23 -5.29 15.97
N LYS A 157 -2.45 -6.09 16.72
CA LYS A 157 -3.00 -6.85 17.85
C LYS A 157 -3.66 -5.94 18.87
N THR A 158 -3.02 -4.83 19.23
CA THR A 158 -3.57 -3.86 20.20
C THR A 158 -4.86 -3.23 19.67
N ALA A 159 -4.87 -2.84 18.38
CA ALA A 159 -6.05 -2.30 17.72
C ALA A 159 -7.21 -3.32 17.68
N TYR A 160 -6.92 -4.60 17.35
CA TYR A 160 -7.89 -5.67 17.33
C TYR A 160 -8.49 -5.95 18.73
N GLU A 161 -7.65 -6.01 19.77
CA GLU A 161 -8.12 -6.19 21.15
C GLU A 161 -9.04 -5.03 21.59
N SER A 162 -8.70 -3.80 21.19
CA SER A 162 -9.55 -2.61 21.44
C SER A 162 -10.87 -2.70 20.69
N LEU A 163 -10.85 -3.10 19.42
CA LEU A 163 -12.05 -3.27 18.60
C LEU A 163 -13.01 -4.30 19.21
N LEU A 164 -12.50 -5.44 19.67
CA LEU A 164 -13.30 -6.49 20.30
C LEU A 164 -13.86 -6.06 21.68
N GLY A 165 -13.20 -5.11 22.33
CA GLY A 165 -13.67 -4.57 23.62
C GLY A 165 -14.89 -3.65 23.50
N ASP A 166 -15.21 -3.18 22.30
CA ASP A 166 -16.36 -2.30 22.04
C ASP A 166 -17.52 -3.09 21.44
N ALA A 167 -18.60 -3.19 22.22
CA ALA A 167 -19.80 -3.92 21.81
C ALA A 167 -20.51 -3.33 20.57
N SER A 168 -20.22 -2.08 20.18
CA SER A 168 -20.74 -1.49 18.95
C SER A 168 -20.18 -2.14 17.69
N ASN A 169 -19.04 -2.85 17.79
CA ASN A 169 -18.38 -3.54 16.70
C ASN A 169 -18.83 -5.02 16.54
N ALA A 170 -19.84 -5.46 17.28
CA ALA A 170 -20.28 -6.86 17.28
C ALA A 170 -20.77 -7.35 15.90
N ASP A 171 -21.17 -6.46 15.02
CA ASP A 171 -21.66 -6.81 13.68
C ASP A 171 -20.53 -6.95 12.64
N ILE A 172 -19.28 -6.58 12.97
CA ILE A 172 -18.12 -6.74 12.08
C ILE A 172 -17.79 -8.24 12.00
N LYS A 173 -17.85 -8.79 10.79
CA LYS A 173 -17.56 -10.19 10.49
C LYS A 173 -16.41 -10.38 9.53
N TRP A 174 -16.06 -9.36 8.79
CA TRP A 174 -15.05 -9.38 7.75
C TRP A 174 -13.88 -8.52 8.17
N PHE A 175 -12.70 -9.11 8.21
CA PHE A 175 -11.46 -8.44 8.60
C PHE A 175 -10.47 -8.62 7.46
N TYR A 176 -10.12 -7.52 6.82
CA TYR A 176 -9.07 -7.49 5.81
C TYR A 176 -7.79 -6.95 6.45
N ALA A 177 -6.78 -7.77 6.60
CA ALA A 177 -5.41 -7.37 6.91
C ALA A 177 -4.62 -7.30 5.61
N GLU A 178 -3.93 -6.20 5.36
CA GLU A 178 -3.27 -5.97 4.08
C GLU A 178 -2.06 -6.87 3.85
N ASP A 179 -1.48 -7.46 4.92
CA ASP A 179 -0.46 -8.49 4.82
C ASP A 179 -0.51 -9.47 6.02
N ASP A 180 0.47 -10.39 6.10
CA ASP A 180 0.55 -11.43 7.11
C ASP A 180 1.18 -10.96 8.44
N GLU A 181 1.64 -9.73 8.53
CA GLU A 181 2.11 -9.10 9.77
C GLU A 181 0.98 -8.33 10.51
N LEU A 182 -0.13 -8.03 9.81
CA LEU A 182 -1.27 -7.26 10.37
C LEU A 182 -2.39 -8.10 11.00
#